data_0941eaa861ad78c2de062d22ecc62b5b
#
_entry.id   0941eaa861ad78c2de062d22ecc62b5b
#
_cell.length_a   1.000
_cell.length_b   1.000
_cell.length_c   1.000
_cell.angle_alpha   90.00
_cell.angle_beta   90.00
_cell.angle_gamma   90.00
#
_symmetry.space_group_name_H-M   'P 1'
#
loop_
_entity.id
_entity.type
_entity.pdbx_description
1 polymer ?
#
loop_
_entity_poly.entity_id
_entity_poly.type
_entity_poly.pdbx_seq_one_letter_code
_entity_poly.pdbx_strand_id
1 'polypeptide(L)'
;MSRRDRGDGGIDQRGPDAWRLRYRFRGQRISQTFRGTLSDARKELRRLLKSGDDGTHVVPDKITLGQWIELWLSAGAPGRRQKRVRLRTVERYAELLRRHVVPTLGPRPLQQVQATEIDALYQKLEGKVAPRTAHHVHTVLGSCLTTAVRKGLLAVSPMARVERVPSPGEADHGMVLDSEQLRMLVGGFRCSALFPIVAVAAFTGARRNEILALRWTDIDFAKKTLRIERAAEQVRGQPLALKAPKTARGTRTIAIDDDLVAILRAEREKHLRLMAGAPDGVPVDLSLIRLPEGALMFPNPFTFTELRTPNAVTMEFVRKARKLGFPNLRFHDLRGTHETLLLDAGVPIHVVAARCGHDPAVLLRNYAKRTRKADTSAAAVIGALAKGVLGENTR
;
A
#
# COMPACT_ATOMS: atom_id res chain seq x y z
N MET A 1 -9.29 -60.03 30.00
CA MET A 1 -9.51 -58.60 29.62
C MET A 1 -8.15 -57.99 29.35
N SER A 2 -7.81 -57.78 28.08
CA SER A 2 -6.53 -57.18 27.68
C SER A 2 -6.42 -55.74 28.19
N ARG A 3 -5.34 -55.41 28.88
CA ARG A 3 -5.01 -54.04 29.34
C ARG A 3 -4.87 -53.16 28.10
N ARG A 4 -5.75 -52.18 27.91
CA ARG A 4 -5.60 -51.16 26.85
C ARG A 4 -4.31 -50.41 27.03
N ASP A 5 -3.51 -50.35 25.97
CA ASP A 5 -2.28 -49.59 25.96
C ASP A 5 -2.52 -48.08 26.22
N ARG A 6 -1.56 -47.42 26.91
CA ARG A 6 -1.62 -46.01 27.25
C ARG A 6 -1.43 -45.13 26.01
N GLY A 7 -2.39 -45.12 25.07
CA GLY A 7 -2.32 -44.31 23.84
C GLY A 7 -3.54 -44.47 22.94
N ASP A 8 -4.29 -45.56 23.06
CA ASP A 8 -5.33 -45.95 22.09
C ASP A 8 -6.62 -45.12 22.13
N GLY A 9 -6.72 -44.10 22.99
CA GLY A 9 -7.97 -43.35 23.15
C GLY A 9 -9.10 -44.16 23.71
N GLY A 10 -10.31 -43.61 23.80
CA GLY A 10 -11.52 -44.28 24.29
C GLY A 10 -12.77 -43.90 23.51
N ILE A 11 -13.69 -44.83 23.38
CA ILE A 11 -15.00 -44.60 22.77
C ILE A 11 -16.07 -44.98 23.78
N ASP A 12 -16.96 -44.06 24.15
CA ASP A 12 -18.11 -44.31 25.02
C ASP A 12 -19.39 -44.01 24.24
N GLN A 13 -20.39 -44.90 24.37
CA GLN A 13 -21.72 -44.70 23.80
C GLN A 13 -22.47 -43.61 24.59
N ARG A 14 -23.14 -42.71 23.93
CA ARG A 14 -23.95 -41.62 24.52
C ARG A 14 -25.41 -41.65 24.06
N GLY A 15 -25.73 -42.45 23.05
CA GLY A 15 -27.05 -42.66 22.47
C GLY A 15 -27.00 -43.73 21.39
N PRO A 16 -28.11 -44.03 20.72
CA PRO A 16 -28.17 -45.11 19.71
C PRO A 16 -27.09 -44.95 18.62
N ASP A 17 -26.92 -43.73 18.12
CA ASP A 17 -25.94 -43.41 17.07
C ASP A 17 -24.97 -42.27 17.50
N ALA A 18 -24.75 -42.11 18.80
CA ALA A 18 -23.89 -41.05 19.34
C ALA A 18 -22.77 -41.63 20.21
N TRP A 19 -21.55 -41.27 19.90
CA TRP A 19 -20.36 -41.80 20.53
C TRP A 19 -19.49 -40.63 21.03
N ARG A 20 -18.92 -40.76 22.23
CA ARG A 20 -17.88 -39.88 22.74
C ARG A 20 -16.52 -40.49 22.44
N LEU A 21 -15.72 -39.81 21.59
CA LEU A 21 -14.34 -40.13 21.31
C LEU A 21 -13.46 -39.38 22.32
N ARG A 22 -12.60 -40.08 23.04
CA ARG A 22 -11.64 -39.54 24.00
C ARG A 22 -10.23 -39.87 23.55
N TYR A 23 -9.39 -38.88 23.45
CA TYR A 23 -7.97 -39.05 23.10
C TYR A 23 -7.09 -37.98 23.75
N ARG A 24 -5.77 -38.16 23.70
CA ARG A 24 -4.82 -37.16 24.20
C ARG A 24 -4.07 -36.52 23.03
N PHE A 25 -3.91 -35.22 23.10
CA PHE A 25 -3.07 -34.46 22.16
C PHE A 25 -2.25 -33.43 22.93
N ARG A 26 -0.94 -33.43 22.76
CA ARG A 26 0.01 -32.56 23.49
C ARG A 26 -0.24 -32.53 25.00
N GLY A 27 -0.49 -33.69 25.60
CA GLY A 27 -0.74 -33.84 27.03
C GLY A 27 -2.16 -33.50 27.50
N GLN A 28 -2.98 -32.85 26.69
CA GLN A 28 -4.37 -32.50 27.01
C GLN A 28 -5.34 -33.66 26.64
N ARG A 29 -6.32 -33.85 27.51
CA ARG A 29 -7.45 -34.80 27.22
C ARG A 29 -8.48 -34.04 26.38
N ILE A 30 -8.78 -34.59 25.18
CA ILE A 30 -9.79 -34.06 24.26
C ILE A 30 -10.96 -35.06 24.24
N SER A 31 -12.17 -34.52 24.21
CA SER A 31 -13.41 -35.29 24.10
C SER A 31 -14.26 -34.68 22.98
N GLN A 32 -14.64 -35.51 22.02
CA GLN A 32 -15.45 -35.11 20.87
C GLN A 32 -16.65 -36.07 20.70
N THR A 33 -17.82 -35.51 20.40
CA THR A 33 -19.00 -36.31 20.07
C THR A 33 -18.98 -36.65 18.58
N PHE A 34 -19.17 -37.91 18.25
CA PHE A 34 -19.31 -38.42 16.89
C PHE A 34 -20.68 -39.05 16.74
N ARG A 35 -21.37 -38.83 15.61
CA ARG A 35 -22.64 -39.48 15.26
C ARG A 35 -22.41 -40.41 14.08
N GLY A 36 -22.93 -41.62 14.19
CA GLY A 36 -22.81 -42.69 13.21
C GLY A 36 -22.64 -44.06 13.85
N THR A 37 -22.21 -45.06 13.08
CA THR A 37 -22.00 -46.43 13.59
C THR A 37 -20.78 -46.53 14.49
N LEU A 38 -20.70 -47.55 15.34
CA LEU A 38 -19.49 -47.84 16.14
C LEU A 38 -18.25 -48.05 15.26
N SER A 39 -18.44 -48.67 14.07
CA SER A 39 -17.36 -48.87 13.11
C SER A 39 -16.77 -47.52 12.64
N ASP A 40 -17.64 -46.56 12.32
CA ASP A 40 -17.22 -45.23 11.87
C ASP A 40 -16.61 -44.44 13.02
N ALA A 41 -17.14 -44.57 14.24
CA ALA A 41 -16.53 -43.96 15.42
C ALA A 41 -15.11 -44.49 15.67
N ARG A 42 -14.86 -45.77 15.43
CA ARG A 42 -13.50 -46.37 15.51
C ARG A 42 -12.58 -45.87 14.41
N LYS A 43 -13.09 -45.74 13.18
CA LYS A 43 -12.31 -45.15 12.05
C LYS A 43 -11.92 -43.69 12.35
N GLU A 44 -12.88 -42.92 12.85
CA GLU A 44 -12.64 -41.51 13.20
C GLU A 44 -11.64 -41.36 14.34
N LEU A 45 -11.74 -42.18 15.41
CA LEU A 45 -10.75 -42.15 16.49
C LEU A 45 -9.34 -42.48 15.98
N ARG A 46 -9.17 -43.49 15.10
CA ARG A 46 -7.87 -43.81 14.48
C ARG A 46 -7.37 -42.66 13.62
N ARG A 47 -8.24 -41.98 12.88
CA ARG A 47 -7.90 -40.79 12.08
C ARG A 47 -7.39 -39.64 12.96
N LEU A 48 -8.05 -39.41 14.10
CA LEU A 48 -7.67 -38.39 15.08
C LEU A 48 -6.32 -38.68 15.72
N LEU A 49 -6.07 -39.92 16.13
CA LEU A 49 -4.79 -40.35 16.69
C LEU A 49 -3.66 -40.18 15.65
N LYS A 50 -3.85 -40.69 14.43
CA LYS A 50 -2.87 -40.55 13.34
C LYS A 50 -2.57 -39.09 13.03
N SER A 51 -3.61 -38.21 12.96
CA SER A 51 -3.38 -36.80 12.76
C SER A 51 -2.61 -36.15 13.90
N GLY A 52 -2.71 -36.68 15.12
CA GLY A 52 -1.90 -36.27 16.26
C GLY A 52 -0.43 -36.60 16.07
N ASP A 53 -0.13 -37.83 15.63
CA ASP A 53 1.23 -38.29 15.36
C ASP A 53 1.86 -37.56 14.19
N ASP A 54 1.10 -37.32 13.11
CA ASP A 54 1.53 -36.56 11.93
C ASP A 54 1.66 -35.03 12.19
N GLY A 55 1.33 -34.55 13.39
CA GLY A 55 1.37 -33.12 13.76
C GLY A 55 0.31 -32.26 13.04
N THR A 56 -0.64 -32.87 12.32
CA THR A 56 -1.70 -32.17 11.56
C THR A 56 -3.00 -32.03 12.34
N HIS A 57 -3.05 -32.56 13.57
CA HIS A 57 -4.23 -32.52 14.40
C HIS A 57 -4.57 -31.10 14.85
N VAL A 58 -5.82 -30.69 14.66
CA VAL A 58 -6.37 -29.42 15.14
C VAL A 58 -7.44 -29.71 16.17
N VAL A 59 -7.27 -29.12 17.35
CA VAL A 59 -8.28 -29.22 18.42
C VAL A 59 -9.57 -28.55 17.95
N PRO A 60 -10.73 -29.20 18.11
CA PRO A 60 -12.01 -28.57 17.77
C PRO A 60 -12.19 -27.24 18.52
N ASP A 61 -12.44 -26.19 17.80
CA ASP A 61 -12.66 -24.84 18.32
C ASP A 61 -13.98 -24.29 17.75
N LYS A 62 -14.69 -23.54 18.57
CA LYS A 62 -15.95 -22.89 18.19
C LYS A 62 -15.76 -21.48 17.62
N ILE A 63 -14.51 -20.99 17.57
CA ILE A 63 -14.20 -19.67 17.07
C ILE A 63 -14.73 -19.49 15.64
N THR A 64 -15.43 -18.39 15.40
CA THR A 64 -15.91 -18.06 14.05
C THR A 64 -14.81 -17.37 13.24
N LEU A 65 -14.95 -17.34 11.91
CA LEU A 65 -14.03 -16.61 11.05
C LEU A 65 -13.99 -15.12 11.41
N GLY A 66 -15.15 -14.51 11.72
CA GLY A 66 -15.23 -13.12 12.13
C GLY A 66 -14.45 -12.84 13.42
N GLN A 67 -14.62 -13.69 14.43
CA GLN A 67 -13.87 -13.58 15.69
C GLN A 67 -12.36 -13.75 15.46
N TRP A 68 -11.95 -14.70 14.63
CA TRP A 68 -10.55 -14.89 14.26
C TRP A 68 -9.97 -13.67 13.53
N ILE A 69 -10.72 -13.09 12.58
CA ILE A 69 -10.32 -11.86 11.87
C ILE A 69 -10.03 -10.75 12.87
N GLU A 70 -10.91 -10.51 13.86
CA GLU A 70 -10.71 -9.46 14.85
C GLU A 70 -9.48 -9.71 15.74
N LEU A 71 -9.27 -10.96 16.18
CA LEU A 71 -8.07 -11.34 16.93
C LEU A 71 -6.79 -11.15 16.10
N TRP A 72 -6.81 -11.51 14.82
CA TRP A 72 -5.68 -11.33 13.93
C TRP A 72 -5.36 -9.84 13.67
N LEU A 73 -6.38 -9.01 13.49
CA LEU A 73 -6.23 -7.56 13.32
C LEU A 73 -5.71 -6.90 14.59
N SER A 74 -6.23 -7.25 15.76
CA SER A 74 -5.78 -6.70 17.05
C SER A 74 -4.33 -7.07 17.37
N ALA A 75 -3.86 -8.25 16.90
CA ALA A 75 -2.47 -8.65 16.98
C ALA A 75 -1.54 -7.91 16.00
N GLY A 76 -2.08 -6.96 15.20
CA GLY A 76 -1.33 -6.20 14.20
C GLY A 76 -1.22 -6.90 12.86
N ALA A 77 -2.17 -7.77 12.53
CA ALA A 77 -2.27 -8.49 11.25
C ALA A 77 -0.93 -9.15 10.82
N PRO A 78 -0.33 -10.01 11.66
CA PRO A 78 1.00 -10.57 11.39
C PRO A 78 1.00 -11.38 10.09
N GLY A 79 1.91 -11.02 9.17
CA GLY A 79 2.09 -11.73 7.91
C GLY A 79 3.02 -12.95 8.00
N ARG A 80 3.49 -13.44 6.84
CA ARG A 80 4.39 -14.61 6.74
C ARG A 80 5.63 -14.54 7.63
N ARG A 81 6.22 -13.36 7.78
CA ARG A 81 7.42 -13.12 8.61
C ARG A 81 7.10 -12.83 10.07
N GLN A 82 5.88 -13.05 10.53
CA GLN A 82 5.40 -12.77 11.90
C GLN A 82 5.58 -11.31 12.36
N LYS A 83 5.98 -10.40 11.48
CA LYS A 83 6.09 -8.98 11.78
C LYS A 83 4.71 -8.32 11.74
N ARG A 84 4.42 -7.49 12.73
CA ARG A 84 3.27 -6.60 12.70
C ARG A 84 3.36 -5.67 11.49
N VAL A 85 2.26 -5.47 10.81
CA VAL A 85 2.22 -4.48 9.73
C VAL A 85 1.96 -3.08 10.31
N ARG A 86 2.22 -2.04 9.53
CA ARG A 86 1.98 -0.65 9.96
C ARG A 86 0.48 -0.43 10.22
N LEU A 87 0.14 0.40 11.20
CA LEU A 87 -1.24 0.69 11.61
C LEU A 87 -2.16 1.00 10.43
N ARG A 88 -1.75 1.88 9.53
CA ARG A 88 -2.53 2.18 8.32
C ARG A 88 -2.77 0.96 7.42
N THR A 89 -1.88 0.00 7.41
CA THR A 89 -2.08 -1.26 6.66
C THR A 89 -3.09 -2.15 7.39
N VAL A 90 -3.03 -2.20 8.73
CA VAL A 90 -4.03 -2.90 9.55
C VAL A 90 -5.41 -2.31 9.32
N GLU A 91 -5.55 -0.98 9.32
CA GLU A 91 -6.81 -0.29 9.00
C GLU A 91 -7.37 -0.70 7.64
N ARG A 92 -6.50 -0.71 6.61
CA ARG A 92 -6.94 -1.12 5.28
C ARG A 92 -7.35 -2.59 5.22
N TYR A 93 -6.66 -3.46 5.95
CA TYR A 93 -7.04 -4.86 6.07
C TYR A 93 -8.36 -5.03 6.80
N ALA A 94 -8.55 -4.29 7.90
CA ALA A 94 -9.80 -4.28 8.65
C ALA A 94 -10.98 -3.81 7.79
N GLU A 95 -10.81 -2.71 7.05
CA GLU A 95 -11.82 -2.21 6.12
C GLU A 95 -12.22 -3.27 5.08
N LEU A 96 -11.23 -3.91 4.45
CA LEU A 96 -11.48 -4.93 3.42
C LEU A 96 -12.21 -6.15 4.00
N LEU A 97 -11.73 -6.69 5.12
CA LEU A 97 -12.30 -7.90 5.70
C LEU A 97 -13.68 -7.64 6.30
N ARG A 98 -13.85 -6.56 7.08
CA ARG A 98 -15.13 -6.22 7.71
C ARG A 98 -16.21 -5.89 6.67
N ARG A 99 -15.85 -5.21 5.59
CA ARG A 99 -16.80 -4.80 4.57
C ARG A 99 -17.18 -5.94 3.61
N HIS A 100 -16.24 -6.81 3.28
CA HIS A 100 -16.42 -7.75 2.18
C HIS A 100 -16.46 -9.22 2.61
N VAL A 101 -15.86 -9.60 3.72
CA VAL A 101 -15.78 -11.01 4.17
C VAL A 101 -16.70 -11.29 5.35
N VAL A 102 -16.65 -10.46 6.40
CA VAL A 102 -17.38 -10.67 7.65
C VAL A 102 -18.90 -10.76 7.43
N PRO A 103 -19.56 -9.98 6.55
CA PRO A 103 -21.00 -10.07 6.38
C PRO A 103 -21.50 -11.43 5.87
N THR A 104 -20.66 -12.17 5.14
CA THR A 104 -21.05 -13.47 4.54
C THR A 104 -20.42 -14.65 5.25
N LEU A 105 -19.13 -14.59 5.52
CA LEU A 105 -18.37 -15.71 6.08
C LEU A 105 -18.06 -15.54 7.58
N GLY A 106 -18.24 -14.36 8.14
CA GLY A 106 -17.92 -14.05 9.54
C GLY A 106 -18.61 -14.98 10.56
N PRO A 107 -19.90 -15.32 10.43
CA PRO A 107 -20.60 -16.23 11.35
C PRO A 107 -20.18 -17.71 11.24
N ARG A 108 -19.48 -18.09 10.15
CA ARG A 108 -19.06 -19.48 9.95
C ARG A 108 -17.99 -19.89 10.96
N PRO A 109 -18.08 -21.12 11.56
CA PRO A 109 -16.98 -21.65 12.34
C PRO A 109 -15.71 -21.71 11.47
N LEU A 110 -14.60 -21.23 11.99
CA LEU A 110 -13.33 -21.10 11.24
C LEU A 110 -12.91 -22.43 10.60
N GLN A 111 -13.05 -23.53 11.34
CA GLN A 111 -12.67 -24.88 10.90
C GLN A 111 -13.62 -25.50 9.85
N GLN A 112 -14.76 -24.85 9.60
CA GLN A 112 -15.78 -25.32 8.64
C GLN A 112 -15.84 -24.48 7.37
N VAL A 113 -15.04 -23.41 7.29
CA VAL A 113 -14.97 -22.55 6.09
C VAL A 113 -14.40 -23.35 4.93
N GLN A 114 -15.17 -23.43 3.84
CA GLN A 114 -14.81 -24.19 2.63
C GLN A 114 -14.36 -23.27 1.49
N ALA A 115 -13.55 -23.81 0.58
CA ALA A 115 -13.10 -23.08 -0.62
C ALA A 115 -14.27 -22.62 -1.49
N THR A 116 -15.30 -23.46 -1.64
CA THR A 116 -16.52 -23.15 -2.40
C THR A 116 -17.28 -21.93 -1.86
N GLU A 117 -17.27 -21.72 -0.54
CA GLU A 117 -17.89 -20.54 0.08
C GLU A 117 -17.06 -19.27 -0.22
N ILE A 118 -15.73 -19.41 -0.30
CA ILE A 118 -14.83 -18.33 -0.69
C ILE A 118 -14.99 -18.00 -2.18
N ASP A 119 -15.12 -19.00 -3.05
CA ASP A 119 -15.43 -18.81 -4.48
C ASP A 119 -16.75 -18.09 -4.68
N ALA A 120 -17.79 -18.48 -3.94
CA ALA A 120 -19.09 -17.80 -3.95
C ALA A 120 -18.99 -16.34 -3.45
N LEU A 121 -18.14 -16.07 -2.45
CA LEU A 121 -17.85 -14.69 -2.03
C LEU A 121 -17.23 -13.88 -3.17
N TYR A 122 -16.23 -14.42 -3.87
CA TYR A 122 -15.57 -13.69 -4.97
C TYR A 122 -16.52 -13.45 -6.14
N GLN A 123 -17.37 -14.42 -6.46
CA GLN A 123 -18.44 -14.22 -7.45
C GLN A 123 -19.40 -13.08 -7.07
N LYS A 124 -19.75 -12.93 -5.78
CA LYS A 124 -20.59 -11.83 -5.29
C LYS A 124 -19.87 -10.47 -5.35
N LEU A 125 -18.55 -10.44 -5.30
CA LEU A 125 -17.76 -9.21 -5.39
C LEU A 125 -17.52 -8.77 -6.83
N GLU A 126 -17.62 -9.69 -7.80
CA GLU A 126 -17.48 -9.42 -9.21
C GLU A 126 -18.50 -8.38 -9.67
N GLY A 127 -18.05 -7.37 -10.40
CA GLY A 127 -18.89 -6.24 -10.85
C GLY A 127 -19.30 -5.25 -9.74
N LYS A 128 -19.19 -5.62 -8.45
CA LYS A 128 -19.55 -4.72 -7.32
C LYS A 128 -18.38 -3.91 -6.79
N VAL A 129 -17.17 -4.41 -6.95
CA VAL A 129 -15.95 -3.72 -6.54
C VAL A 129 -14.92 -3.76 -7.68
N ALA A 130 -13.99 -2.82 -7.68
CA ALA A 130 -12.89 -2.85 -8.64
C ALA A 130 -12.10 -4.17 -8.53
N PRO A 131 -11.64 -4.76 -9.67
CA PRO A 131 -10.90 -6.02 -9.68
C PRO A 131 -9.72 -6.05 -8.72
N ARG A 132 -8.97 -4.96 -8.64
CA ARG A 132 -7.87 -4.78 -7.69
C ARG A 132 -8.31 -4.85 -6.23
N THR A 133 -9.53 -4.40 -5.90
CA THR A 133 -10.08 -4.50 -4.55
C THR A 133 -10.42 -5.95 -4.20
N ALA A 134 -11.07 -6.69 -5.12
CA ALA A 134 -11.36 -8.10 -4.93
C ALA A 134 -10.07 -8.94 -4.76
N HIS A 135 -9.06 -8.69 -5.60
CA HIS A 135 -7.73 -9.32 -5.44
C HIS A 135 -7.07 -8.98 -4.09
N HIS A 136 -7.24 -7.75 -3.61
CA HIS A 136 -6.70 -7.36 -2.31
C HIS A 136 -7.44 -8.07 -1.16
N VAL A 137 -8.76 -8.25 -1.25
CA VAL A 137 -9.54 -9.07 -0.30
C VAL A 137 -8.99 -10.50 -0.25
N HIS A 138 -8.77 -11.13 -1.43
CA HIS A 138 -8.17 -12.46 -1.53
C HIS A 138 -6.81 -12.53 -0.81
N THR A 139 -5.92 -11.59 -1.10
CA THR A 139 -4.57 -11.56 -0.52
C THR A 139 -4.60 -11.41 1.01
N VAL A 140 -5.48 -10.54 1.52
CA VAL A 140 -5.58 -10.27 2.96
C VAL A 140 -6.24 -11.44 3.69
N LEU A 141 -7.33 -12.00 3.14
CA LEU A 141 -7.97 -13.20 3.68
C LEU A 141 -7.01 -14.39 3.70
N GLY A 142 -6.24 -14.57 2.62
CA GLY A 142 -5.20 -15.59 2.53
C GLY A 142 -4.13 -15.46 3.61
N SER A 143 -3.68 -14.23 3.90
CA SER A 143 -2.72 -13.95 4.99
C SER A 143 -3.31 -14.28 6.38
N CYS A 144 -4.58 -13.92 6.60
CA CYS A 144 -5.31 -14.21 7.83
C CYS A 144 -5.46 -15.71 8.07
N LEU A 145 -5.92 -16.47 7.07
CA LEU A 145 -6.10 -17.91 7.15
C LEU A 145 -4.78 -18.69 7.22
N THR A 146 -3.74 -18.24 6.53
CA THR A 146 -2.38 -18.78 6.67
C THR A 146 -1.86 -18.61 8.11
N THR A 147 -2.22 -17.51 8.76
CA THR A 147 -1.86 -17.30 10.17
C THR A 147 -2.66 -18.24 11.09
N ALA A 148 -3.91 -18.55 10.78
CA ALA A 148 -4.70 -19.54 11.50
C ALA A 148 -4.06 -20.94 11.44
N VAL A 149 -3.58 -21.35 10.27
CA VAL A 149 -2.83 -22.61 10.11
C VAL A 149 -1.59 -22.63 11.00
N ARG A 150 -0.79 -21.58 10.95
CA ARG A 150 0.43 -21.48 11.80
C ARG A 150 0.15 -21.46 13.29
N LYS A 151 -1.01 -20.99 13.69
CA LYS A 151 -1.47 -21.01 15.10
C LYS A 151 -2.11 -22.33 15.50
N GLY A 152 -2.22 -23.30 14.58
CA GLY A 152 -2.84 -24.60 14.83
C GLY A 152 -4.36 -24.56 14.95
N LEU A 153 -5.01 -23.48 14.48
CA LEU A 153 -6.47 -23.36 14.43
C LEU A 153 -7.07 -24.02 13.18
N LEU A 154 -6.27 -24.19 12.14
CA LEU A 154 -6.61 -24.91 10.91
C LEU A 154 -5.49 -25.89 10.57
N ALA A 155 -5.83 -27.07 10.09
CA ALA A 155 -4.85 -28.03 9.55
C ALA A 155 -4.30 -27.55 8.20
N VAL A 156 -5.20 -27.10 7.32
CA VAL A 156 -4.89 -26.62 5.97
C VAL A 156 -5.73 -25.37 5.70
N SER A 157 -5.17 -24.42 4.99
CA SER A 157 -5.92 -23.23 4.57
C SER A 157 -6.88 -23.59 3.44
N PRO A 158 -8.18 -23.23 3.54
CA PRO A 158 -9.13 -23.42 2.43
C PRO A 158 -8.72 -22.65 1.17
N MET A 159 -7.91 -21.61 1.29
CA MET A 159 -7.37 -20.83 0.16
C MET A 159 -6.59 -21.68 -0.85
N ALA A 160 -6.03 -22.81 -0.42
CA ALA A 160 -5.28 -23.71 -1.30
C ALA A 160 -6.14 -24.41 -2.36
N ARG A 161 -7.47 -24.44 -2.14
CA ARG A 161 -8.45 -25.08 -3.04
C ARG A 161 -9.42 -24.09 -3.68
N VAL A 162 -9.17 -22.78 -3.53
CA VAL A 162 -9.97 -21.74 -4.19
C VAL A 162 -9.64 -21.73 -5.68
N GLU A 163 -10.65 -21.82 -6.50
CA GLU A 163 -10.52 -21.87 -7.98
C GLU A 163 -10.68 -20.48 -8.60
N ARG A 164 -11.56 -19.65 -8.06
CA ARG A 164 -11.87 -18.31 -8.56
C ARG A 164 -10.99 -17.24 -7.91
N VAL A 165 -9.68 -17.27 -8.16
CA VAL A 165 -8.78 -16.23 -7.64
C VAL A 165 -9.02 -14.92 -8.40
N PRO A 166 -9.47 -13.84 -7.73
CA PRO A 166 -9.68 -12.57 -8.40
C PRO A 166 -8.39 -12.03 -9.04
N SER A 167 -8.44 -11.71 -10.33
CA SER A 167 -7.35 -11.01 -11.00
C SER A 167 -7.26 -9.56 -10.48
N PRO A 168 -6.06 -8.99 -10.33
CA PRO A 168 -5.91 -7.58 -9.98
C PRO A 168 -6.40 -6.63 -11.09
N GLY A 169 -6.74 -7.16 -12.28
CA GLY A 169 -7.04 -6.37 -13.46
C GLY A 169 -5.80 -5.68 -14.04
N GLU A 170 -5.99 -4.93 -15.09
CA GLU A 170 -4.93 -4.08 -15.61
C GLU A 170 -4.58 -2.98 -14.62
N ALA A 171 -3.29 -2.71 -14.49
CA ALA A 171 -2.85 -1.63 -13.64
C ALA A 171 -3.24 -0.29 -14.28
N ASP A 172 -4.00 0.52 -13.57
CA ASP A 172 -4.20 1.92 -13.93
C ASP A 172 -2.89 2.68 -13.72
N HIS A 173 -2.19 2.98 -14.82
CA HIS A 173 -0.88 3.64 -14.81
C HIS A 173 -0.98 5.15 -14.63
N GLY A 174 -2.20 5.70 -14.53
CA GLY A 174 -2.45 7.13 -14.44
C GLY A 174 -2.15 7.87 -15.73
N MET A 175 -2.38 9.18 -15.70
CA MET A 175 -2.09 10.08 -16.81
C MET A 175 -0.61 10.50 -16.75
N VAL A 176 0.04 10.53 -17.89
CA VAL A 176 1.36 11.14 -18.06
C VAL A 176 1.20 12.35 -18.96
N LEU A 177 1.67 13.50 -18.50
CA LEU A 177 1.64 14.75 -19.25
C LEU A 177 2.93 14.88 -20.07
N ASP A 178 2.81 15.42 -21.28
CA ASP A 178 3.96 15.93 -22.01
C ASP A 178 4.46 17.26 -21.38
N SER A 179 5.58 17.79 -21.90
CA SER A 179 6.22 18.98 -21.36
C SER A 179 5.37 20.24 -21.51
N GLU A 180 4.55 20.35 -22.54
CA GLU A 180 3.65 21.47 -22.78
C GLU A 180 2.45 21.41 -21.83
N GLN A 181 1.80 20.26 -21.74
CA GLN A 181 0.72 20.00 -20.79
C GLN A 181 1.15 20.24 -19.34
N LEU A 182 2.36 19.79 -18.96
CA LEU A 182 2.91 20.04 -17.62
C LEU A 182 3.09 21.54 -17.36
N ARG A 183 3.60 22.30 -18.36
CA ARG A 183 3.78 23.75 -18.28
C ARG A 183 2.43 24.45 -18.13
N MET A 184 1.43 24.08 -18.95
CA MET A 184 0.07 24.59 -18.86
C MET A 184 -0.55 24.31 -17.48
N LEU A 185 -0.43 23.09 -16.99
CA LEU A 185 -0.96 22.72 -15.68
C LEU A 185 -0.33 23.55 -14.57
N VAL A 186 1.02 23.57 -14.46
CA VAL A 186 1.74 24.31 -13.41
C VAL A 186 1.44 25.81 -13.50
N GLY A 187 1.41 26.37 -14.72
CA GLY A 187 1.05 27.76 -14.98
C GLY A 187 -0.37 28.10 -14.52
N GLY A 188 -1.32 27.20 -14.76
CA GLY A 188 -2.71 27.35 -14.32
C GLY A 188 -2.90 27.35 -12.81
N PHE A 189 -1.91 26.88 -12.04
CA PHE A 189 -1.93 26.94 -10.58
C PHE A 189 -1.33 28.21 -9.99
N ARG A 190 -0.69 29.12 -10.76
CA ARG A 190 0.05 30.30 -10.24
C ARG A 190 -0.74 31.14 -9.24
N CYS A 191 -2.04 31.34 -9.48
CA CYS A 191 -2.92 32.10 -8.58
C CYS A 191 -3.59 31.21 -7.51
N SER A 192 -3.01 30.07 -7.15
CA SER A 192 -3.56 29.13 -6.16
C SER A 192 -2.60 28.94 -5.00
N ALA A 193 -3.15 28.81 -3.79
CA ALA A 193 -2.38 28.39 -2.62
C ALA A 193 -1.73 27.00 -2.77
N LEU A 194 -2.12 26.21 -3.79
CA LEU A 194 -1.48 24.94 -4.12
C LEU A 194 -0.29 25.10 -5.08
N PHE A 195 -0.04 26.29 -5.64
CA PHE A 195 0.98 26.48 -6.66
C PHE A 195 2.36 25.94 -6.22
N PRO A 196 2.92 26.35 -5.07
CA PRO A 196 4.25 25.87 -4.67
C PRO A 196 4.27 24.36 -4.39
N ILE A 197 3.16 23.77 -3.90
CA ILE A 197 3.05 22.33 -3.69
C ILE A 197 3.05 21.58 -5.03
N VAL A 198 2.32 22.10 -6.03
CA VAL A 198 2.26 21.52 -7.39
C VAL A 198 3.60 21.67 -8.10
N ALA A 199 4.26 22.82 -7.94
CA ALA A 199 5.61 23.05 -8.49
C ALA A 199 6.62 22.05 -7.89
N VAL A 200 6.67 21.89 -6.55
CA VAL A 200 7.54 20.89 -5.92
C VAL A 200 7.23 19.49 -6.45
N ALA A 201 5.95 19.11 -6.59
CA ALA A 201 5.58 17.80 -7.13
C ALA A 201 6.09 17.59 -8.55
N ALA A 202 5.89 18.57 -9.43
CA ALA A 202 6.28 18.53 -10.84
C ALA A 202 7.81 18.51 -11.03
N PHE A 203 8.53 19.37 -10.32
CA PHE A 203 9.98 19.55 -10.48
C PHE A 203 10.82 18.51 -9.74
N THR A 204 10.26 17.82 -8.74
CA THR A 204 11.03 16.86 -7.91
C THR A 204 10.55 15.43 -7.98
N GLY A 205 9.33 15.18 -8.45
CA GLY A 205 8.69 13.88 -8.40
C GLY A 205 8.43 13.36 -6.98
N ALA A 206 8.51 14.21 -5.96
CA ALA A 206 8.28 13.83 -4.56
C ALA A 206 6.84 13.37 -4.34
N ARG A 207 6.64 12.45 -3.39
CA ARG A 207 5.30 12.01 -3.03
C ARG A 207 4.55 13.11 -2.29
N ARG A 208 3.23 13.25 -2.52
CA ARG A 208 2.38 14.23 -1.84
C ARG A 208 2.67 14.34 -0.33
N ASN A 209 2.72 13.20 0.34
CA ASN A 209 2.92 13.17 1.78
C ASN A 209 4.36 13.53 2.22
N GLU A 210 5.35 13.37 1.34
CA GLU A 210 6.71 13.87 1.52
C GLU A 210 6.73 15.39 1.40
N ILE A 211 6.08 15.93 0.39
CA ILE A 211 5.98 17.39 0.16
C ILE A 211 5.32 18.08 1.36
N LEU A 212 4.22 17.54 1.87
CA LEU A 212 3.51 18.14 3.01
C LEU A 212 4.28 18.03 4.34
N ALA A 213 5.35 17.24 4.38
CA ALA A 213 6.22 17.08 5.54
C ALA A 213 7.50 17.91 5.47
N LEU A 214 7.71 18.68 4.38
CA LEU A 214 8.90 19.52 4.20
C LEU A 214 8.89 20.68 5.19
N ARG A 215 10.09 20.96 5.71
CA ARG A 215 10.37 22.09 6.59
C ARG A 215 11.33 23.05 5.89
N TRP A 216 11.37 24.29 6.33
CA TRP A 216 12.32 25.28 5.82
C TRP A 216 13.79 24.93 6.09
N THR A 217 14.05 24.04 7.03
CA THR A 217 15.38 23.46 7.30
C THR A 217 15.79 22.37 6.31
N ASP A 218 14.86 21.87 5.47
CA ASP A 218 15.16 20.83 4.49
C ASP A 218 15.70 21.39 3.16
N ILE A 219 15.62 22.68 2.93
CA ILE A 219 16.15 23.33 1.74
C ILE A 219 17.45 24.08 2.02
N ASP A 220 18.45 23.84 1.19
CA ASP A 220 19.66 24.64 1.09
C ASP A 220 19.56 25.47 -0.18
N PHE A 221 19.26 26.78 -0.03
CA PHE A 221 19.10 27.70 -1.14
C PHE A 221 20.42 28.02 -1.84
N ALA A 222 21.56 27.91 -1.14
CA ALA A 222 22.89 28.20 -1.71
C ALA A 222 23.35 27.03 -2.59
N LYS A 223 23.15 25.78 -2.09
CA LYS A 223 23.48 24.56 -2.83
C LYS A 223 22.38 24.13 -3.79
N LYS A 224 21.22 24.80 -3.77
CA LYS A 224 20.03 24.45 -4.55
C LYS A 224 19.64 22.96 -4.35
N THR A 225 19.54 22.52 -3.11
CA THR A 225 19.19 21.14 -2.77
C THR A 225 18.01 21.07 -1.81
N LEU A 226 17.21 20.03 -1.97
CA LEU A 226 16.06 19.73 -1.12
C LEU A 226 16.21 18.32 -0.53
N ARG A 227 16.17 18.22 0.81
CA ARG A 227 16.26 16.98 1.54
C ARG A 227 14.86 16.44 1.85
N ILE A 228 14.61 15.19 1.52
CA ILE A 228 13.37 14.49 1.80
C ILE A 228 13.68 13.37 2.80
N GLU A 229 13.18 13.48 4.02
CA GLU A 229 13.45 12.52 5.10
C GLU A 229 12.22 12.21 5.95
N ARG A 230 11.08 12.81 5.63
CA ARG A 230 9.82 12.66 6.37
C ARG A 230 8.64 12.54 5.42
N ALA A 231 7.54 12.01 5.93
CA ALA A 231 6.26 12.00 5.24
C ALA A 231 5.11 12.22 6.25
N ALA A 232 4.09 12.96 5.85
CA ALA A 232 2.85 13.06 6.60
C ALA A 232 2.09 11.72 6.55
N GLU A 233 1.67 11.20 7.70
CA GLU A 233 0.84 9.99 7.78
C GLU A 233 -0.45 10.30 8.51
N GLN A 234 -1.57 9.95 7.86
CA GLN A 234 -2.90 10.04 8.46
C GLN A 234 -3.42 8.64 8.70
N VAL A 235 -3.69 8.33 9.97
CA VAL A 235 -4.34 7.12 10.45
C VAL A 235 -5.71 7.51 10.97
N ARG A 236 -6.74 6.74 10.69
CA ARG A 236 -8.11 7.06 11.11
C ARG A 236 -8.17 7.13 12.64
N GLY A 237 -8.80 8.19 13.15
CA GLY A 237 -8.94 8.39 14.61
C GLY A 237 -7.64 8.83 15.31
N GLN A 238 -6.58 9.11 14.56
CA GLN A 238 -5.34 9.67 15.11
C GLN A 238 -5.03 11.03 14.48
N PRO A 239 -4.33 11.93 15.19
CA PRO A 239 -3.82 13.15 14.62
C PRO A 239 -2.90 12.87 13.43
N LEU A 240 -2.87 13.80 12.48
CA LEU A 240 -1.91 13.77 11.37
C LEU A 240 -0.50 13.92 11.96
N ALA A 241 0.41 13.00 11.61
CA ALA A 241 1.74 12.93 12.21
C ALA A 241 2.85 12.85 11.14
N LEU A 242 4.05 13.30 11.51
CA LEU A 242 5.25 13.10 10.70
C LEU A 242 5.87 11.75 11.00
N LYS A 243 6.23 11.01 9.96
CA LYS A 243 6.95 9.73 10.07
C LYS A 243 8.15 9.68 9.15
N ALA A 244 9.16 8.92 9.59
CA ALA A 244 10.28 8.54 8.74
C ALA A 244 9.81 7.73 7.53
N PRO A 245 10.50 7.79 6.38
CA PRO A 245 10.21 6.98 5.21
C PRO A 245 10.18 5.49 5.51
N LYS A 246 9.50 4.72 4.66
CA LYS A 246 9.39 3.26 4.83
C LYS A 246 10.71 2.51 4.62
N THR A 247 11.61 3.09 3.84
CA THR A 247 12.88 2.48 3.40
C THR A 247 13.99 3.52 3.46
N ALA A 248 15.24 3.07 3.57
CA ALA A 248 16.42 3.94 3.49
C ALA A 248 16.45 4.78 2.20
N ARG A 249 16.00 4.23 1.07
CA ARG A 249 15.86 4.96 -0.22
C ARG A 249 14.85 6.10 -0.17
N GLY A 250 13.98 6.15 0.83
CA GLY A 250 13.04 7.24 1.03
C GLY A 250 13.71 8.52 1.52
N THR A 251 14.85 8.42 2.25
CA THR A 251 15.66 9.56 2.66
C THR A 251 16.65 9.85 1.54
N ARG A 252 16.56 11.08 0.99
CA ARG A 252 17.36 11.50 -0.15
C ARG A 252 17.49 13.01 -0.20
N THR A 253 18.58 13.48 -0.79
CA THR A 253 18.77 14.89 -1.15
C THR A 253 18.77 14.99 -2.68
N ILE A 254 17.98 15.91 -3.21
CA ILE A 254 17.81 16.12 -4.64
C ILE A 254 18.21 17.55 -5.02
N ALA A 255 18.86 17.71 -6.16
CA ALA A 255 19.10 19.03 -6.73
C ALA A 255 17.80 19.63 -7.28
N ILE A 256 17.62 20.93 -7.13
CA ILE A 256 16.51 21.72 -7.67
C ILE A 256 17.04 22.85 -8.53
N ASP A 257 16.23 23.26 -9.51
CA ASP A 257 16.57 24.33 -10.44
C ASP A 257 16.26 25.74 -9.88
N ASP A 258 16.66 26.76 -10.63
CA ASP A 258 16.49 28.13 -10.25
C ASP A 258 15.03 28.57 -10.18
N ASP A 259 14.18 28.04 -11.06
CA ASP A 259 12.75 28.35 -11.07
C ASP A 259 12.07 27.86 -9.80
N LEU A 260 12.34 26.62 -9.38
CA LEU A 260 11.81 26.10 -8.14
C LEU A 260 12.39 26.83 -6.92
N VAL A 261 13.68 27.19 -6.94
CA VAL A 261 14.30 28.02 -5.90
C VAL A 261 13.60 29.37 -5.78
N ALA A 262 13.29 30.03 -6.89
CA ALA A 262 12.58 31.34 -6.90
C ALA A 262 11.16 31.18 -6.31
N ILE A 263 10.41 30.13 -6.71
CA ILE A 263 9.07 29.84 -6.17
C ILE A 263 9.13 29.63 -4.65
N LEU A 264 10.12 28.86 -4.17
CA LEU A 264 10.24 28.55 -2.74
C LEU A 264 10.76 29.75 -1.94
N ARG A 265 11.58 30.62 -2.51
CA ARG A 265 11.96 31.91 -1.89
C ARG A 265 10.75 32.82 -1.71
N ALA A 266 9.92 32.95 -2.74
CA ALA A 266 8.69 33.74 -2.67
C ALA A 266 7.72 33.19 -1.62
N GLU A 267 7.60 31.86 -1.51
CA GLU A 267 6.76 31.25 -0.48
C GLU A 267 7.33 31.45 0.93
N ARG A 268 8.66 31.36 1.09
CA ARG A 268 9.32 31.66 2.37
C ARG A 268 9.12 33.09 2.80
N GLU A 269 9.20 34.02 1.86
CA GLU A 269 8.96 35.45 2.13
C GLU A 269 7.54 35.68 2.65
N LYS A 270 6.51 35.05 2.08
CA LYS A 270 5.14 35.14 2.60
C LYS A 270 5.05 34.66 4.04
N HIS A 271 5.74 33.57 4.41
CA HIS A 271 5.78 33.09 5.78
C HIS A 271 6.48 34.07 6.73
N LEU A 272 7.60 34.70 6.29
CA LEU A 272 8.29 35.71 7.08
C LEU A 272 7.42 36.96 7.27
N ARG A 273 6.72 37.42 6.22
CA ARG A 273 5.76 38.53 6.30
C ARG A 273 4.63 38.25 7.27
N LEU A 274 4.07 37.03 7.20
CA LEU A 274 3.03 36.62 8.13
C LEU A 274 3.52 36.64 9.58
N MET A 275 4.73 36.13 9.83
CA MET A 275 5.36 36.17 11.18
C MET A 275 5.63 37.58 11.66
N ALA A 276 5.95 38.50 10.75
CA ALA A 276 6.15 39.90 11.04
C ALA A 276 4.83 40.69 11.24
N GLY A 277 3.67 40.07 10.97
CA GLY A 277 2.39 40.79 10.93
C GLY A 277 2.30 41.82 9.80
N ALA A 278 3.15 41.71 8.77
CA ALA A 278 3.25 42.67 7.68
C ALA A 278 2.32 42.29 6.52
N PRO A 279 1.42 43.18 6.06
CA PRO A 279 0.57 42.94 4.91
C PRO A 279 1.41 42.80 3.61
N ASP A 280 0.84 42.15 2.60
CA ASP A 280 1.46 42.10 1.26
C ASP A 280 1.67 43.51 0.69
N GLY A 281 2.85 43.73 0.05
CA GLY A 281 3.20 45.01 -0.58
C GLY A 281 3.75 46.10 0.36
N VAL A 282 3.70 45.92 1.68
CA VAL A 282 4.31 46.86 2.63
C VAL A 282 5.81 46.60 2.73
N PRO A 283 6.69 47.62 2.54
CA PRO A 283 8.12 47.46 2.78
C PRO A 283 8.40 47.09 4.25
N VAL A 284 9.08 45.97 4.46
CA VAL A 284 9.45 45.46 5.80
C VAL A 284 10.82 44.81 5.71
N ASP A 285 11.68 45.09 6.66
CA ASP A 285 12.94 44.38 6.81
C ASP A 285 12.69 43.01 7.45
N LEU A 286 12.75 41.97 6.61
CA LEU A 286 12.58 40.59 7.01
C LEU A 286 13.88 39.91 7.49
N SER A 287 15.01 40.61 7.47
CA SER A 287 16.33 40.05 7.82
C SER A 287 16.43 39.61 9.28
N LEU A 288 15.67 40.27 10.15
CA LEU A 288 15.59 39.93 11.60
C LEU A 288 14.56 38.87 11.94
N ILE A 289 13.66 38.55 11.02
CA ILE A 289 12.60 37.57 11.26
C ILE A 289 13.17 36.17 11.04
N ARG A 290 12.91 35.29 12.00
CA ARG A 290 13.30 33.86 11.93
C ARG A 290 12.08 32.98 11.99
N LEU A 291 11.97 32.03 11.05
CA LEU A 291 10.97 30.98 11.15
C LEU A 291 11.39 29.97 12.23
N PRO A 292 10.44 29.41 13.00
CA PRO A 292 10.73 28.35 13.96
C PRO A 292 11.49 27.19 13.31
N GLU A 293 12.36 26.51 14.06
CA GLU A 293 13.19 25.40 13.53
C GLU A 293 12.35 24.28 12.89
N GLY A 294 11.19 24.01 13.41
CA GLY A 294 10.25 23.00 12.89
C GLY A 294 9.27 23.51 11.83
N ALA A 295 9.37 24.79 11.38
CA ALA A 295 8.38 25.41 10.52
C ALA A 295 8.21 24.65 9.20
N LEU A 296 6.96 24.25 8.91
CA LEU A 296 6.60 23.57 7.69
C LEU A 296 6.67 24.53 6.49
N MET A 297 7.06 24.01 5.31
CA MET A 297 6.99 24.77 4.06
C MET A 297 5.54 24.96 3.59
N PHE A 298 4.69 23.98 3.86
CA PHE A 298 3.29 23.95 3.40
C PHE A 298 2.34 23.60 4.54
N PRO A 299 2.22 24.48 5.54
CA PRO A 299 1.35 24.24 6.69
C PRO A 299 -0.14 24.29 6.31
N ASN A 300 -0.98 23.94 7.24
CA ASN A 300 -2.41 24.18 7.17
C ASN A 300 -2.65 25.71 7.03
N PRO A 301 -3.35 26.18 6.00
CA PRO A 301 -3.53 27.62 5.73
C PRO A 301 -4.32 28.38 6.78
N PHE A 302 -4.97 27.69 7.72
CA PHE A 302 -5.75 28.32 8.81
C PHE A 302 -4.95 28.43 10.12
N THR A 303 -4.09 27.45 10.40
CA THR A 303 -3.33 27.41 11.65
C THR A 303 -1.88 27.81 11.49
N PHE A 304 -1.31 27.71 10.30
CA PHE A 304 0.09 28.00 9.93
C PHE A 304 1.16 27.19 10.68
N THR A 305 0.74 26.30 11.60
CA THR A 305 1.64 25.47 12.41
C THR A 305 1.41 23.99 12.22
N GLU A 306 0.18 23.61 11.88
CA GLU A 306 -0.20 22.21 11.70
C GLU A 306 0.07 21.68 10.31
N LEU A 307 0.16 20.36 10.19
CA LEU A 307 0.26 19.70 8.89
C LEU A 307 -1.02 19.91 8.07
N ARG A 308 -0.86 20.21 6.79
CA ARG A 308 -1.97 20.29 5.85
C ARG A 308 -2.51 18.90 5.55
N THR A 309 -3.82 18.73 5.57
CA THR A 309 -4.50 17.44 5.34
C THR A 309 -4.25 16.94 3.91
N PRO A 310 -3.63 15.75 3.72
CA PRO A 310 -3.31 15.24 2.39
C PRO A 310 -4.52 15.08 1.48
N ASN A 311 -5.67 14.67 2.02
CA ASN A 311 -6.88 14.51 1.22
C ASN A 311 -7.43 15.84 0.72
N ALA A 312 -7.39 16.92 1.53
CA ALA A 312 -7.81 18.24 1.12
C ALA A 312 -6.98 18.73 -0.08
N VAL A 313 -5.65 18.56 -0.02
CA VAL A 313 -4.73 18.90 -1.13
C VAL A 313 -5.10 18.13 -2.40
N THR A 314 -5.38 16.82 -2.29
CA THR A 314 -5.77 16.03 -3.48
C THR A 314 -7.10 16.49 -4.06
N MET A 315 -8.11 16.73 -3.22
CA MET A 315 -9.43 17.15 -3.69
C MET A 315 -9.36 18.53 -4.37
N GLU A 316 -8.63 19.46 -3.78
CA GLU A 316 -8.43 20.80 -4.36
C GLU A 316 -7.66 20.72 -5.67
N PHE A 317 -6.59 19.92 -5.74
CA PHE A 317 -5.81 19.68 -6.96
C PHE A 317 -6.71 19.12 -8.08
N VAL A 318 -7.45 18.02 -7.83
CA VAL A 318 -8.31 17.38 -8.84
C VAL A 318 -9.39 18.34 -9.32
N ARG A 319 -10.01 19.11 -8.41
CA ARG A 319 -11.01 20.11 -8.78
C ARG A 319 -10.44 21.17 -9.71
N LYS A 320 -9.23 21.67 -9.42
CA LYS A 320 -8.59 22.72 -10.25
C LYS A 320 -8.03 22.14 -11.55
N ALA A 321 -7.39 20.98 -11.52
CA ALA A 321 -6.89 20.29 -12.71
C ALA A 321 -8.03 20.02 -13.72
N ARG A 322 -9.21 19.59 -13.23
CA ARG A 322 -10.40 19.43 -14.07
C ARG A 322 -10.81 20.73 -14.78
N LYS A 323 -10.78 21.85 -14.08
CA LYS A 323 -11.07 23.17 -14.67
C LYS A 323 -10.04 23.61 -15.73
N LEU A 324 -8.81 23.11 -15.61
CA LEU A 324 -7.72 23.36 -16.56
C LEU A 324 -7.70 22.37 -17.75
N GLY A 325 -8.73 21.52 -17.89
CA GLY A 325 -8.82 20.57 -19.00
C GLY A 325 -8.21 19.19 -18.70
N PHE A 326 -7.85 18.87 -17.43
CA PHE A 326 -7.29 17.60 -17.03
C PHE A 326 -8.22 16.84 -16.05
N PRO A 327 -9.39 16.33 -16.51
CA PRO A 327 -10.42 15.79 -15.62
C PRO A 327 -10.01 14.50 -14.89
N ASN A 328 -9.12 13.72 -15.47
CA ASN A 328 -8.68 12.41 -14.94
C ASN A 328 -7.30 12.46 -14.26
N LEU A 329 -6.68 13.63 -14.19
CA LEU A 329 -5.34 13.79 -13.62
C LEU A 329 -5.39 13.70 -12.09
N ARG A 330 -4.62 12.79 -11.52
CA ARG A 330 -4.44 12.65 -10.07
C ARG A 330 -3.16 13.36 -9.64
N PHE A 331 -3.10 13.83 -8.41
CA PHE A 331 -1.88 14.45 -7.86
C PHE A 331 -0.65 13.55 -7.97
N HIS A 332 -0.83 12.23 -7.81
CA HIS A 332 0.27 11.27 -7.92
C HIS A 332 0.80 11.10 -9.35
N ASP A 333 0.00 11.46 -10.35
CA ASP A 333 0.39 11.36 -11.76
C ASP A 333 1.49 12.37 -12.14
N LEU A 334 1.62 13.48 -11.38
CA LEU A 334 2.74 14.42 -11.52
C LEU A 334 4.10 13.72 -11.32
N ARG A 335 4.17 12.77 -10.38
CA ARG A 335 5.38 11.98 -10.17
C ARG A 335 5.66 11.05 -11.35
N GLY A 336 4.63 10.36 -11.87
CA GLY A 336 4.76 9.54 -13.05
C GLY A 336 5.16 10.34 -14.29
N THR A 337 4.65 11.57 -14.42
CA THR A 337 5.03 12.54 -15.44
C THR A 337 6.50 12.92 -15.31
N HIS A 338 6.95 13.32 -14.11
CA HIS A 338 8.36 13.66 -13.83
C HIS A 338 9.31 12.51 -14.19
N GLU A 339 8.97 11.28 -13.77
CA GLU A 339 9.76 10.08 -14.07
C GLU A 339 9.85 9.83 -15.58
N THR A 340 8.72 9.92 -16.29
CA THR A 340 8.66 9.66 -17.74
C THR A 340 9.43 10.74 -18.52
N LEU A 341 9.24 12.01 -18.21
CA LEU A 341 9.94 13.10 -18.91
C LEU A 341 11.45 13.03 -18.73
N LEU A 342 11.96 12.65 -17.54
CA LEU A 342 13.39 12.47 -17.33
C LEU A 342 13.95 11.27 -18.12
N LEU A 343 13.22 10.16 -18.17
CA LEU A 343 13.63 8.99 -18.94
C LEU A 343 13.59 9.26 -20.46
N ASP A 344 12.57 9.97 -20.93
CA ASP A 344 12.44 10.40 -22.33
C ASP A 344 13.55 11.41 -22.73
N ALA A 345 14.05 12.18 -21.76
CA ALA A 345 15.22 13.06 -21.92
C ALA A 345 16.57 12.32 -21.82
N GLY A 346 16.57 10.98 -21.71
CA GLY A 346 17.79 10.17 -21.67
C GLY A 346 18.47 10.10 -20.30
N VAL A 347 17.84 10.59 -19.22
CA VAL A 347 18.43 10.47 -17.88
C VAL A 347 18.45 9.00 -17.44
N PRO A 348 19.62 8.47 -17.01
CA PRO A 348 19.74 7.07 -16.65
C PRO A 348 18.72 6.62 -15.58
N ILE A 349 18.12 5.45 -15.76
CA ILE A 349 17.03 4.94 -14.92
C ILE A 349 17.39 4.88 -13.42
N HIS A 350 18.65 4.55 -13.10
CA HIS A 350 19.11 4.50 -11.71
C HIS A 350 19.15 5.88 -11.05
N VAL A 351 19.45 6.93 -11.83
CA VAL A 351 19.44 8.33 -11.38
C VAL A 351 18.00 8.78 -11.12
N VAL A 352 17.08 8.52 -12.05
CA VAL A 352 15.65 8.83 -11.88
C VAL A 352 15.06 8.08 -10.69
N ALA A 353 15.40 6.80 -10.55
CA ALA A 353 14.97 5.96 -9.42
C ALA A 353 15.47 6.50 -8.08
N ALA A 354 16.76 6.88 -7.99
CA ALA A 354 17.36 7.48 -6.79
C ALA A 354 16.68 8.82 -6.45
N ARG A 355 16.51 9.70 -7.44
CA ARG A 355 15.84 11.00 -7.30
C ARG A 355 14.42 10.86 -6.75
N CYS A 356 13.67 9.90 -7.25
CA CYS A 356 12.32 9.63 -6.83
C CYS A 356 12.21 8.72 -5.58
N GLY A 357 13.29 8.08 -5.13
CA GLY A 357 13.26 7.13 -4.01
C GLY A 357 12.46 5.86 -4.35
N HIS A 358 12.65 5.35 -5.57
CA HIS A 358 12.14 4.07 -6.06
C HIS A 358 13.20 2.97 -6.05
N ASP A 359 12.74 1.74 -6.16
CA ASP A 359 13.56 0.65 -6.68
C ASP A 359 13.60 0.78 -8.21
N PRO A 360 14.79 0.72 -8.86
CA PRO A 360 14.91 0.79 -10.32
C PRO A 360 14.04 -0.24 -11.05
N ALA A 361 13.88 -1.46 -10.50
CA ALA A 361 13.02 -2.49 -11.07
C ALA A 361 11.53 -2.14 -11.04
N VAL A 362 11.09 -1.38 -10.04
CA VAL A 362 9.71 -0.86 -9.97
C VAL A 362 9.50 0.25 -10.99
N LEU A 363 10.48 1.16 -11.11
CA LEU A 363 10.43 2.22 -12.09
C LEU A 363 10.39 1.67 -13.51
N LEU A 364 11.27 0.71 -13.84
CA LEU A 364 11.32 0.06 -15.15
C LEU A 364 9.97 -0.61 -15.51
N ARG A 365 9.38 -1.36 -14.59
CA ARG A 365 8.05 -1.98 -14.81
C ARG A 365 6.95 -0.97 -15.11
N ASN A 366 6.99 0.17 -14.46
CA ASN A 366 5.98 1.23 -14.66
C ASN A 366 6.21 1.98 -15.96
N TYR A 367 7.48 2.26 -16.30
CA TYR A 367 7.86 2.97 -17.51
C TYR A 367 7.63 2.11 -18.77
N ALA A 368 8.08 0.87 -18.79
CA ALA A 368 7.91 -0.03 -19.93
C ALA A 368 6.45 -0.23 -20.37
N LYS A 369 5.50 -0.04 -19.44
CA LYS A 369 4.06 -0.10 -19.75
C LYS A 369 3.49 1.21 -20.33
N ARG A 370 4.21 2.33 -20.18
CA ARG A 370 3.77 3.67 -20.63
C ARG A 370 4.32 4.03 -22.00
N THR A 371 5.44 3.45 -22.43
CA THR A 371 6.17 3.82 -23.64
C THR A 371 6.09 2.75 -24.72
N ARG A 372 5.12 2.89 -25.64
CA ARG A 372 5.17 2.21 -26.95
C ARG A 372 6.04 2.97 -27.97
N LYS A 373 6.40 4.24 -27.71
CA LYS A 373 7.19 5.10 -28.62
C LYS A 373 8.70 4.86 -28.58
N ALA A 374 9.21 4.10 -27.60
CA ALA A 374 10.64 3.90 -27.40
C ALA A 374 11.33 3.11 -28.53
N ASP A 375 10.62 2.21 -29.21
CA ASP A 375 11.17 1.40 -30.29
C ASP A 375 11.51 2.24 -31.54
N THR A 376 10.63 3.16 -31.93
CA THR A 376 10.89 4.08 -33.03
C THR A 376 12.09 5.01 -32.77
N SER A 377 12.24 5.44 -31.50
CA SER A 377 13.39 6.24 -31.07
C SER A 377 14.69 5.43 -31.09
N ALA A 378 14.65 4.17 -30.63
CA ALA A 378 15.81 3.27 -30.67
C ALA A 378 16.24 2.99 -32.10
N ALA A 379 15.30 2.75 -33.01
CA ALA A 379 15.59 2.57 -34.43
C ALA A 379 16.24 3.82 -35.07
N ALA A 380 15.78 5.03 -34.71
CA ALA A 380 16.36 6.27 -35.16
C ALA A 380 17.81 6.47 -34.69
N VAL A 381 18.09 6.14 -33.40
CA VAL A 381 19.44 6.20 -32.83
C VAL A 381 20.37 5.22 -33.53
N ILE A 382 19.95 3.96 -33.72
CA ILE A 382 20.75 2.96 -34.46
C ILE A 382 20.96 3.40 -35.88
N GLY A 383 19.93 3.92 -36.58
CA GLY A 383 20.04 4.46 -37.91
C GLY A 383 21.04 5.63 -38.03
N ALA A 384 21.07 6.50 -37.04
CA ALA A 384 22.04 7.60 -36.97
C ALA A 384 23.49 7.10 -36.77
N LEU A 385 23.68 6.10 -35.90
CA LEU A 385 24.98 5.46 -35.66
C LEU A 385 25.44 4.65 -36.87
N ALA A 386 24.51 4.01 -37.59
CA ALA A 386 24.81 3.21 -38.78
C ALA A 386 25.08 4.02 -40.07
N LYS A 387 24.66 5.30 -40.14
CA LYS A 387 24.89 6.17 -41.30
C LYS A 387 26.38 6.36 -41.66
N GLY A 388 27.28 6.23 -40.70
CA GLY A 388 28.72 6.26 -40.94
C GLY A 388 29.31 4.92 -41.46
N VAL A 389 28.59 3.82 -41.32
CA VAL A 389 29.08 2.47 -41.66
C VAL A 389 28.63 2.06 -43.06
N LEU A 390 27.51 2.56 -43.56
CA LEU A 390 26.93 2.20 -44.86
C LEU A 390 27.26 3.19 -45.99
N GLY A 391 28.05 4.24 -45.68
CA GLY A 391 28.29 5.38 -46.58
C GLY A 391 29.45 5.26 -47.56
N GLU A 392 30.23 4.17 -47.62
CA GLU A 392 31.44 4.09 -48.45
C GLU A 392 31.53 2.90 -49.42
N ASN A 393 30.43 2.29 -49.83
CA ASN A 393 30.51 1.25 -50.89
C ASN A 393 29.41 1.42 -51.94
N THR A 394 29.46 2.55 -52.66
CA THR A 394 28.85 2.63 -54.02
C THR A 394 29.67 3.60 -54.85
N ARG A 395 30.78 3.10 -55.41
CA ARG A 395 31.37 3.52 -56.69
C ARG A 395 31.80 2.26 -57.48
#